data_a43ad909fa76cecd0cafe65c312a4a66
#
_entry.id   a43ad909fa76cecd0cafe65c312a4a66
#
_cell.length_a   1.000
_cell.length_b   1.000
_cell.length_c   1.000
_cell.angle_alpha   90.00
_cell.angle_beta   90.00
_cell.angle_gamma   90.00
#
_symmetry.space_group_name_H-M   'P 1'
#
loop_
_entity.id
_entity.type
_entity.pdbx_description
1 polymer ?
#
loop_
_entity_poly.entity_id
_entity_poly.type
_entity_poly.pdbx_seq_one_letter_code
_entity_poly.pdbx_strand_id
1 'polypeptide(L)'
;VNVDEVDCIQLKHAKDNEEDFILIDSREREEWDASRIPNSVHMSKGLIEKMVEANIPDRDTKLVIYCQSGFRSVLACESIKRMGYNQVSSLKGGISEWQSSGFPIED
;
A
#
# COMPACT_ATOMS: atom_id res chain seq x y z
N VAL A 1 18.47 1.05 1.54
CA VAL A 1 17.43 2.08 1.58
C VAL A 1 16.45 1.76 2.71
N ASN A 2 16.25 2.73 3.58
CA ASN A 2 15.29 2.58 4.67
C ASN A 2 13.88 2.79 4.13
N VAL A 3 12.99 1.89 4.48
CA VAL A 3 11.58 1.98 4.11
C VAL A 3 10.78 2.22 5.38
N ASP A 4 10.00 3.29 5.40
CA ASP A 4 9.11 3.58 6.51
C ASP A 4 7.98 2.56 6.55
N GLU A 5 7.53 2.22 7.75
CA GLU A 5 6.43 1.29 7.94
C GLU A 5 5.35 1.92 8.80
N VAL A 6 4.10 1.59 8.50
CA VAL A 6 2.96 1.90 9.36
C VAL A 6 2.32 0.58 9.75
N ASP A 7 1.78 0.49 10.96
CA ASP A 7 1.07 -0.73 11.37
C ASP A 7 -0.42 -0.63 11.02
N CYS A 8 -1.15 -1.72 11.21
CA CYS A 8 -2.57 -1.77 10.85
C CYS A 8 -3.42 -0.82 11.67
N ILE A 9 -3.05 -0.58 12.92
CA ILE A 9 -3.79 0.35 13.79
C ILE A 9 -3.61 1.78 13.27
N GLN A 10 -2.39 2.15 12.90
CA GLN A 10 -2.11 3.47 12.34
C GLN A 10 -2.87 3.68 11.02
N LEU A 11 -2.88 2.66 10.15
CA LEU A 11 -3.61 2.75 8.89
C LEU A 11 -5.12 2.87 9.14
N LYS A 12 -5.67 2.06 10.05
CA LYS A 12 -7.10 2.12 10.37
C LYS A 12 -7.46 3.52 10.87
N HIS A 13 -6.62 4.10 11.74
CA HIS A 13 -6.83 5.44 12.28
C HIS A 13 -6.81 6.48 11.16
N ALA A 14 -5.86 6.40 10.26
CA ALA A 14 -5.76 7.33 9.13
C ALA A 14 -6.98 7.25 8.23
N LYS A 15 -7.49 6.04 7.96
CA LYS A 15 -8.69 5.84 7.15
C LYS A 15 -9.93 6.41 7.85
N ASP A 16 -10.06 6.16 9.14
CA ASP A 16 -11.19 6.65 9.93
C ASP A 16 -11.22 8.17 10.02
N ASN A 17 -10.05 8.80 10.05
CA ASN A 17 -9.91 10.26 10.08
C ASN A 17 -9.92 10.89 8.70
N GLU A 18 -10.13 10.09 7.65
CA GLU A 18 -10.19 10.55 6.26
C GLU A 18 -8.95 11.36 5.87
N GLU A 19 -7.78 10.91 6.32
CA GLU A 19 -6.52 11.55 5.95
C GLU A 19 -6.25 11.37 4.47
N ASP A 20 -5.52 12.32 3.90
CA ASP A 20 -5.26 12.35 2.45
C ASP A 20 -4.05 11.48 2.11
N PHE A 21 -4.30 10.29 1.59
CA PHE A 21 -3.26 9.38 1.11
C PHE A 21 -3.86 8.38 0.12
N ILE A 22 -3.01 7.74 -0.67
CA ILE A 22 -3.44 6.69 -1.58
C ILE A 22 -2.91 5.36 -1.05
N LEU A 23 -3.81 4.38 -0.90
CA LEU A 23 -3.49 3.03 -0.45
C LEU A 23 -3.36 2.14 -1.68
N ILE A 24 -2.18 1.52 -1.85
CA ILE A 24 -1.86 0.71 -3.02
C ILE A 24 -1.69 -0.75 -2.61
N ASP A 25 -2.42 -1.65 -3.29
CA ASP A 25 -2.25 -3.09 -3.16
C ASP A 25 -1.24 -3.54 -4.22
N SER A 26 -0.10 -4.05 -3.77
CA SER A 26 0.98 -4.49 -4.66
C SER A 26 0.96 -5.99 -4.94
N ARG A 27 -0.10 -6.68 -4.51
CA ARG A 27 -0.22 -8.13 -4.71
C ARG A 27 -0.58 -8.48 -6.15
N GLU A 28 -0.59 -9.77 -6.46
CA GLU A 28 -1.01 -10.25 -7.78
C GLU A 28 -2.51 -10.06 -7.98
N ARG A 29 -2.93 -10.07 -9.24
CA ARG A 29 -4.33 -9.82 -9.61
C ARG A 29 -5.29 -10.80 -8.93
N GLU A 30 -4.92 -12.07 -8.85
CA GLU A 30 -5.75 -13.11 -8.25
C GLU A 30 -6.00 -12.85 -6.77
N GLU A 31 -4.98 -12.33 -6.08
CA GLU A 31 -5.11 -11.98 -4.66
C GLU A 31 -6.05 -10.79 -4.49
N TRP A 32 -5.88 -9.77 -5.34
CA TRP A 32 -6.73 -8.59 -5.35
C TRP A 32 -8.20 -8.95 -5.61
N ASP A 33 -8.43 -9.80 -6.60
CA ASP A 33 -9.78 -10.20 -6.98
C ASP A 33 -10.48 -10.97 -5.86
N ALA A 34 -9.73 -11.72 -5.06
CA ALA A 34 -10.29 -12.52 -3.97
C ALA A 34 -10.75 -11.62 -2.80
N SER A 35 -9.92 -10.70 -2.37
CA SER A 35 -10.28 -9.75 -1.31
C SER A 35 -9.21 -8.66 -1.19
N ARG A 36 -9.59 -7.51 -0.64
CA ARG A 36 -8.69 -6.34 -0.54
C ARG A 36 -9.12 -5.42 0.59
N ILE A 37 -8.23 -4.53 0.98
CA ILE A 37 -8.57 -3.48 1.94
C ILE A 37 -9.44 -2.44 1.19
N PRO A 38 -10.57 -2.02 1.74
CA PRO A 38 -11.44 -1.05 1.08
C PRO A 38 -10.72 0.24 0.70
N ASN A 39 -11.11 0.81 -0.44
CA ASN A 39 -10.57 2.07 -0.96
C ASN A 39 -9.09 1.99 -1.33
N SER A 40 -8.58 0.78 -1.60
CA SER A 40 -7.24 0.63 -2.14
C SER A 40 -7.31 0.58 -3.66
N VAL A 41 -6.18 0.86 -4.31
CA VAL A 41 -6.04 0.71 -5.76
C VAL A 41 -5.02 -0.37 -6.03
N HIS A 42 -5.23 -1.14 -7.10
CA HIS A 42 -4.34 -2.25 -7.43
C HIS A 42 -3.24 -1.81 -8.39
N MET A 43 -2.00 -2.01 -7.97
CA MET A 43 -0.81 -1.80 -8.81
C MET A 43 0.18 -2.89 -8.44
N SER A 44 0.15 -4.02 -9.16
CA SER A 44 1.01 -5.15 -8.83
C SER A 44 2.49 -4.74 -8.82
N LYS A 45 3.28 -5.40 -7.97
CA LYS A 45 4.70 -5.07 -7.81
C LYS A 45 5.46 -5.02 -9.13
N GLY A 46 5.13 -5.91 -10.07
CA GLY A 46 5.79 -5.95 -11.39
C GLY A 46 5.48 -4.76 -12.29
N LEU A 47 4.40 -4.02 -12.01
CA LEU A 47 3.95 -2.90 -12.83
C LEU A 47 3.89 -1.58 -12.07
N ILE A 48 4.20 -1.61 -10.78
CA ILE A 48 3.92 -0.47 -9.90
C ILE A 48 4.69 0.79 -10.31
N GLU A 49 5.94 0.67 -10.75
CA GLU A 49 6.73 1.83 -11.16
C GLU A 49 6.07 2.55 -12.33
N LYS A 50 5.63 1.78 -13.32
CA LYS A 50 4.96 2.34 -14.50
C LYS A 50 3.62 2.96 -14.14
N MET A 51 2.84 2.25 -13.33
CA MET A 51 1.48 2.67 -12.99
C MET A 51 1.46 3.89 -12.08
N VAL A 52 2.36 3.96 -11.10
CA VAL A 52 2.39 5.08 -10.18
C VAL A 52 2.79 6.37 -10.90
N GLU A 53 3.75 6.30 -11.80
CA GLU A 53 4.16 7.46 -12.56
C GLU A 53 3.05 7.98 -13.46
N ALA A 54 2.31 7.06 -14.10
CA ALA A 54 1.21 7.44 -15.00
C ALA A 54 0.00 7.99 -14.26
N ASN A 55 -0.33 7.43 -13.09
CA ASN A 55 -1.57 7.74 -12.39
C ASN A 55 -1.39 8.69 -11.19
N ILE A 56 -0.21 8.75 -10.63
CA ILE A 56 0.10 9.58 -9.46
C ILE A 56 1.41 10.32 -9.74
N PRO A 57 1.40 11.28 -10.66
CA PRO A 57 2.65 11.95 -11.06
C PRO A 57 3.24 12.88 -10.00
N ASP A 58 2.43 13.32 -9.04
CA ASP A 58 2.90 14.21 -7.97
C ASP A 58 3.75 13.42 -6.96
N ARG A 59 5.04 13.71 -6.91
CA ARG A 59 6.02 13.03 -6.05
C ARG A 59 5.81 13.29 -4.56
N ASP A 60 5.02 14.28 -4.21
CA ASP A 60 4.72 14.62 -2.82
C ASP A 60 3.47 13.90 -2.30
N THR A 61 2.76 13.15 -3.14
CA THR A 61 1.59 12.40 -2.72
C THR A 61 1.99 11.36 -1.67
N LYS A 62 1.22 11.30 -0.59
CA LYS A 62 1.45 10.30 0.46
C LYS A 62 0.91 8.94 0.01
N LEU A 63 1.76 7.94 0.03
CA LEU A 63 1.42 6.59 -0.42
C LEU A 63 1.64 5.59 0.71
N VAL A 64 0.69 4.66 0.86
CA VAL A 64 0.86 3.49 1.72
C VAL A 64 0.69 2.28 0.81
N ILE A 65 1.68 1.39 0.80
CA ILE A 65 1.68 0.21 -0.06
C ILE A 65 1.59 -1.04 0.81
N TYR A 66 0.72 -1.98 0.44
CA TYR A 66 0.60 -3.22 1.19
C TYR A 66 0.68 -4.44 0.26
N CYS A 67 1.01 -5.57 0.86
CA CYS A 67 0.95 -6.87 0.20
C CYS A 67 0.34 -7.87 1.20
N GLN A 68 0.59 -9.15 1.01
CA GLN A 68 -0.01 -10.15 1.89
C GLN A 68 0.53 -10.08 3.32
N SER A 69 1.85 -10.02 3.50
CA SER A 69 2.49 -10.07 4.82
C SER A 69 3.51 -8.96 5.07
N GLY A 70 3.67 -8.03 4.14
CA GLY A 70 4.58 -6.89 4.30
C GLY A 70 5.92 -7.03 3.59
N PHE A 71 6.22 -8.16 2.98
CA PHE A 71 7.52 -8.38 2.35
C PHE A 71 7.62 -7.75 0.95
N ARG A 72 6.68 -8.09 0.08
CA ARG A 72 6.66 -7.54 -1.30
C ARG A 72 6.47 -6.01 -1.29
N SER A 73 5.68 -5.50 -0.35
CA SER A 73 5.42 -4.06 -0.27
C SER A 73 6.66 -3.26 0.14
N VAL A 74 7.54 -3.83 0.97
CA VAL A 74 8.81 -3.17 1.30
C VAL A 74 9.65 -2.98 0.05
N LEU A 75 9.75 -4.01 -0.79
CA LEU A 75 10.50 -3.91 -2.04
C LEU A 75 9.87 -2.90 -3.00
N ALA A 76 8.55 -2.87 -3.07
CA ALA A 76 7.83 -1.90 -3.90
C ALA A 76 8.09 -0.48 -3.41
N CYS A 77 8.03 -0.24 -2.09
CA CYS A 77 8.32 1.07 -1.51
C CYS A 77 9.72 1.54 -1.83
N GLU A 78 10.69 0.62 -1.77
CA GLU A 78 12.07 0.92 -2.08
C GLU A 78 12.21 1.44 -3.51
N SER A 79 11.58 0.74 -4.47
CA SER A 79 11.60 1.14 -5.88
C SER A 79 10.94 2.51 -6.10
N ILE A 80 9.79 2.72 -5.46
CA ILE A 80 9.03 3.96 -5.60
C ILE A 80 9.79 5.15 -5.00
N LYS A 81 10.45 4.94 -3.87
CA LYS A 81 11.29 5.99 -3.27
C LYS A 81 12.45 6.38 -4.20
N ARG A 82 13.04 5.42 -4.90
CA ARG A 82 14.10 5.70 -5.86
C ARG A 82 13.61 6.57 -7.03
N MET A 83 12.32 6.53 -7.32
CA MET A 83 11.72 7.36 -8.36
C MET A 83 11.45 8.79 -7.89
N GLY A 84 11.73 9.09 -6.62
CA GLY A 84 11.58 10.43 -6.08
C GLY A 84 10.32 10.67 -5.25
N TYR A 85 9.50 9.63 -5.03
CA TYR A 85 8.34 9.75 -4.13
C TYR A 85 8.86 9.84 -2.71
N ASN A 86 8.48 10.89 -2.00
CA ASN A 86 9.08 11.21 -0.71
C ASN A 86 8.25 10.84 0.52
N GLN A 87 7.00 10.42 0.33
CA GLN A 87 6.12 10.02 1.43
C GLN A 87 5.54 8.64 1.16
N VAL A 88 6.37 7.61 1.27
CA VAL A 88 6.00 6.23 0.95
C VAL A 88 6.24 5.34 2.17
N SER A 89 5.22 4.61 2.59
CA SER A 89 5.30 3.67 3.71
C SER A 89 4.74 2.31 3.30
N SER A 90 5.29 1.25 3.91
CA SER A 90 4.79 -0.11 3.75
C SER A 90 3.90 -0.46 4.94
N LEU A 91 2.80 -1.18 4.70
CA LEU A 91 1.94 -1.67 5.78
C LEU A 91 2.58 -2.89 6.42
N LYS A 92 3.06 -2.74 7.64
CA LYS A 92 3.65 -3.83 8.41
C LYS A 92 2.61 -4.92 8.65
N GLY A 93 2.98 -6.16 8.35
CA GLY A 93 2.07 -7.30 8.49
C GLY A 93 1.09 -7.47 7.35
N GLY A 94 0.95 -6.48 6.48
CA GLY A 94 0.11 -6.55 5.28
C GLY A 94 -1.36 -6.81 5.55
N ILE A 95 -2.07 -7.25 4.52
CA ILE A 95 -3.49 -7.55 4.63
C ILE A 95 -3.76 -8.72 5.59
N SER A 96 -2.78 -9.62 5.74
CA SER A 96 -2.91 -10.74 6.67
C SER A 96 -3.15 -10.26 8.10
N GLU A 97 -2.34 -9.33 8.57
CA GLU A 97 -2.50 -8.77 9.91
C GLU A 97 -3.75 -7.88 9.99
N TRP A 98 -4.05 -7.16 8.93
CA TRP A 98 -5.27 -6.35 8.84
C TRP A 98 -6.51 -7.21 9.07
N GLN A 99 -6.58 -8.36 8.40
CA GLN A 99 -7.69 -9.32 8.57
C GLN A 99 -7.71 -9.92 9.97
N SER A 100 -6.54 -10.30 10.50
CA SER A 100 -6.44 -10.87 11.85
C SER A 100 -6.90 -9.90 12.93
N SER A 101 -6.76 -8.62 12.67
CA SER A 101 -7.20 -7.57 13.59
C SER A 101 -8.70 -7.30 13.51
N GLY A 102 -9.40 -7.96 12.58
CA GLY A 102 -10.84 -7.79 12.42
C GLY A 102 -11.23 -6.52 11.69
N PHE A 103 -10.31 -5.88 10.99
CA PHE A 103 -10.58 -4.64 10.25
C PHE A 103 -11.29 -4.95 8.92
N PRO A 104 -12.02 -3.99 8.33
CA PRO A 104 -12.86 -4.23 7.16
C PRO A 104 -12.12 -4.75 5.94
N ILE A 105 -12.75 -5.72 5.26
CA ILE A 105 -12.25 -6.31 4.02
C ILE A 105 -13.36 -6.23 2.98
N GLU A 106 -12.98 -5.96 1.75
CA GLU A 106 -13.88 -5.95 0.59
C GLU A 106 -13.60 -7.19 -0.26
N ASP A 107 -14.64 -7.91 -0.62
CA ASP A 107 -14.52 -9.11 -1.48
C ASP A 107 -14.86 -8.78 -2.93
#